data_053e15c62f20ac0887231ba790f4ddf8
#
_entry.id   053e15c62f20ac0887231ba790f4ddf8
#
_cell.length_a   1.000
_cell.length_b   1.000
_cell.length_c   1.000
_cell.angle_alpha   90.00
_cell.angle_beta   90.00
_cell.angle_gamma   90.00
#
_symmetry.space_group_name_H-M   'P 1'
#
loop_
_entity.id
_entity.type
_entity.pdbx_description
1 polymer ?
#
loop_
_entity_poly.entity_id
_entity_poly.type
_entity_poly.pdbx_seq_one_letter_code
_entity_poly.pdbx_strand_id
1 'polypeptide(L)'
;MKTMLELITTEMEAAFEKAGYDKELAKVTLSNRPDLCEYQCNGAMAGAKKYKKAPFMIAEDVAVYLKESSYFETVEVVKPGFINLKLAPQSVADYLNQMSETEKLGVEEAEEPKTIMIDYGGPNVAKPLHVGHLRSAIIGESIKRMGRFLGHKVIGDVHLGDWGLQMGLIITELSKRKPELVYFDESYEGEYPKEAPFTV
;
A
#
# COMPACT_ATOMS: atom_id res chain seq x y z
N MET A 1 5.47 -8.80 -10.69
CA MET A 1 4.89 -8.60 -12.05
C MET A 1 4.74 -7.11 -12.29
N LYS A 2 5.11 -6.61 -13.47
CA LYS A 2 4.90 -5.18 -13.79
C LYS A 2 3.43 -4.79 -13.62
N THR A 3 3.18 -3.61 -13.10
CA THR A 3 1.82 -3.05 -13.03
C THR A 3 1.29 -2.73 -14.43
N MET A 4 -0.02 -2.67 -14.59
CA MET A 4 -0.62 -2.29 -15.87
C MET A 4 -0.11 -0.92 -16.36
N LEU A 5 0.08 0.03 -15.45
CA LEU A 5 0.63 1.35 -15.78
C LEU A 5 2.07 1.25 -16.34
N GLU A 6 2.92 0.39 -15.76
CA GLU A 6 4.30 0.16 -16.25
C GLU A 6 4.30 -0.52 -17.63
N LEU A 7 3.38 -1.45 -17.88
CA LEU A 7 3.23 -2.08 -19.19
C LEU A 7 2.82 -1.05 -20.25
N ILE A 8 1.81 -0.24 -19.97
CA ILE A 8 1.34 0.82 -20.86
C ILE A 8 2.44 1.87 -21.09
N THR A 9 3.20 2.21 -20.04
CA THR A 9 4.33 3.13 -20.16
C THR A 9 5.40 2.57 -21.09
N THR A 10 5.72 1.27 -20.98
CA THR A 10 6.67 0.59 -21.88
C THR A 10 6.20 0.65 -23.35
N GLU A 11 4.92 0.40 -23.60
CA GLU A 11 4.35 0.53 -24.96
C GLU A 11 4.41 1.97 -25.48
N MET A 12 4.13 2.94 -24.60
CA MET A 12 4.21 4.36 -24.95
C MET A 12 5.66 4.78 -25.25
N GLU A 13 6.64 4.34 -24.45
CA GLU A 13 8.06 4.59 -24.67
C GLU A 13 8.50 4.07 -26.05
N ALA A 14 8.13 2.84 -26.37
CA ALA A 14 8.43 2.24 -27.66
C ALA A 14 7.80 3.01 -28.84
N ALA A 15 6.57 3.53 -28.65
CA ALA A 15 5.89 4.34 -29.67
C ALA A 15 6.58 5.70 -29.87
N PHE A 16 7.01 6.38 -28.82
CA PHE A 16 7.80 7.61 -28.91
C PHE A 16 9.11 7.39 -29.64
N GLU A 17 9.87 6.32 -29.30
CA GLU A 17 11.12 5.99 -29.99
C GLU A 17 10.92 5.68 -31.47
N LYS A 18 9.91 4.88 -31.83
CA LYS A 18 9.57 4.56 -33.23
C LYS A 18 9.19 5.83 -34.01
N ALA A 19 8.53 6.78 -33.36
CA ALA A 19 8.17 8.05 -33.95
C ALA A 19 9.36 9.05 -34.05
N GLY A 20 10.55 8.70 -33.54
CA GLY A 20 11.73 9.52 -33.53
C GLY A 20 11.81 10.56 -32.40
N TYR A 21 11.10 10.32 -31.31
CA TYR A 21 11.06 11.16 -30.13
C TYR A 21 11.69 10.47 -28.91
N ASP A 22 12.09 11.25 -27.90
CA ASP A 22 12.66 10.71 -26.68
C ASP A 22 11.61 9.91 -25.88
N LYS A 23 11.95 8.71 -25.47
CA LYS A 23 11.11 7.87 -24.61
C LYS A 23 10.78 8.49 -23.25
N GLU A 24 11.65 9.37 -22.73
CA GLU A 24 11.44 10.07 -21.47
C GLU A 24 10.19 10.98 -21.47
N LEU A 25 9.67 11.28 -22.66
CA LEU A 25 8.41 11.99 -22.84
C LEU A 25 7.18 11.09 -22.59
N ALA A 26 7.33 9.79 -22.58
CA ALA A 26 6.26 8.81 -22.46
C ALA A 26 5.67 8.72 -21.03
N LYS A 27 5.27 9.84 -20.45
CA LYS A 27 4.70 9.91 -19.10
C LYS A 27 3.21 9.61 -19.16
N VAL A 28 2.86 8.36 -18.87
CA VAL A 28 1.47 7.91 -18.77
C VAL A 28 0.97 8.07 -17.34
N THR A 29 -0.25 8.53 -17.19
CA THR A 29 -0.96 8.67 -15.92
C THR A 29 -2.38 8.14 -16.03
N LEU A 30 -3.00 7.82 -14.90
CA LEU A 30 -4.45 7.61 -14.86
C LEU A 30 -5.16 8.88 -15.28
N SER A 31 -6.21 8.72 -16.07
CA SER A 31 -7.03 9.86 -16.51
C SER A 31 -7.86 10.42 -15.35
N ASN A 32 -7.95 11.75 -15.29
CA ASN A 32 -8.90 12.42 -14.39
C ASN A 32 -10.35 12.39 -14.93
N ARG A 33 -10.55 11.87 -16.13
CA ARG A 33 -11.83 11.74 -16.82
C ARG A 33 -12.04 10.29 -17.26
N PRO A 34 -12.35 9.38 -16.31
CA PRO A 34 -12.51 7.95 -16.59
C PRO A 34 -13.67 7.66 -17.53
N ASP A 35 -14.59 8.61 -17.69
CA ASP A 35 -15.68 8.59 -18.66
C ASP A 35 -15.18 8.69 -20.13
N LEU A 36 -14.01 9.30 -20.34
CA LEU A 36 -13.43 9.48 -21.68
C LEU A 36 -12.32 8.45 -21.96
N CYS A 37 -11.44 8.24 -21.03
CA CYS A 37 -10.31 7.30 -21.17
C CYS A 37 -9.81 6.85 -19.81
N GLU A 38 -9.12 5.72 -19.76
CA GLU A 38 -8.55 5.16 -18.51
C GLU A 38 -7.17 5.74 -18.25
N TYR A 39 -6.37 5.90 -19.29
CA TYR A 39 -5.01 6.42 -19.20
C TYR A 39 -4.80 7.57 -20.17
N GLN A 40 -3.86 8.44 -19.84
CA GLN A 40 -3.53 9.61 -20.64
C GLN A 40 -2.03 9.87 -20.64
N CYS A 41 -1.49 10.24 -21.81
CA CYS A 41 -0.12 10.75 -21.94
C CYS A 41 -0.16 12.19 -22.43
N ASN A 42 0.62 13.07 -21.77
CA ASN A 42 0.78 14.48 -22.13
C ASN A 42 2.19 14.84 -22.63
N GLY A 43 3.03 13.83 -22.86
CA GLY A 43 4.44 14.00 -23.23
C GLY A 43 4.67 14.81 -24.52
N ALA A 44 3.75 14.74 -25.47
CA ALA A 44 3.83 15.53 -26.70
C ALA A 44 3.92 17.04 -26.44
N MET A 45 3.25 17.55 -25.40
CA MET A 45 3.34 18.96 -25.01
C MET A 45 4.73 19.33 -24.50
N ALA A 46 5.36 18.46 -23.73
CA ALA A 46 6.72 18.68 -23.26
C ALA A 46 7.76 18.63 -24.41
N GLY A 47 7.52 17.76 -25.41
CA GLY A 47 8.38 17.62 -26.58
C GLY A 47 8.30 18.78 -27.58
N ALA A 48 7.20 19.52 -27.62
CA ALA A 48 6.93 20.52 -28.64
C ALA A 48 8.04 21.56 -28.82
N LYS A 49 8.60 22.08 -27.71
CA LYS A 49 9.70 23.05 -27.74
C LYS A 49 11.00 22.44 -28.27
N LYS A 50 11.31 21.22 -27.88
CA LYS A 50 12.54 20.49 -28.26
C LYS A 50 12.54 20.18 -29.75
N TYR A 51 11.42 19.68 -30.25
CA TYR A 51 11.29 19.23 -31.65
C TYR A 51 10.76 20.32 -32.60
N LYS A 52 10.47 21.52 -32.08
CA LYS A 52 9.90 22.65 -32.85
C LYS A 52 8.68 22.25 -33.68
N LYS A 53 7.85 21.39 -33.12
CA LYS A 53 6.66 20.80 -33.75
C LYS A 53 5.45 21.01 -32.87
N ALA A 54 4.27 21.20 -33.45
CA ALA A 54 3.06 21.36 -32.67
C ALA A 54 2.78 20.09 -31.83
N PRO A 55 2.40 20.22 -30.53
CA PRO A 55 2.16 19.05 -29.67
C PRO A 55 1.19 18.04 -30.27
N PHE A 56 0.13 18.53 -30.89
CA PHE A 56 -0.86 17.69 -31.55
C PHE A 56 -0.25 16.81 -32.65
N MET A 57 0.66 17.36 -33.45
CA MET A 57 1.35 16.59 -34.51
C MET A 57 2.29 15.52 -33.93
N ILE A 58 2.99 15.83 -32.84
CA ILE A 58 3.82 14.83 -32.13
C ILE A 58 2.94 13.70 -31.60
N ALA A 59 1.79 14.05 -31.00
CA ALA A 59 0.85 13.07 -30.50
C ALA A 59 0.27 12.18 -31.60
N GLU A 60 -0.02 12.76 -32.79
CA GLU A 60 -0.50 11.98 -33.94
C GLU A 60 0.57 11.01 -34.47
N ASP A 61 1.83 11.44 -34.58
CA ASP A 61 2.93 10.58 -35.03
C ASP A 61 3.09 9.37 -34.08
N VAL A 62 3.02 9.60 -32.77
CA VAL A 62 3.12 8.55 -31.75
C VAL A 62 1.92 7.62 -31.78
N ALA A 63 0.72 8.18 -31.93
CA ALA A 63 -0.52 7.41 -31.95
C ALA A 63 -0.60 6.39 -33.10
N VAL A 64 0.09 6.63 -34.21
CA VAL A 64 0.18 5.65 -35.32
C VAL A 64 0.69 4.32 -34.80
N TYR A 65 1.77 4.34 -34.03
CA TYR A 65 2.40 3.10 -33.50
C TYR A 65 1.60 2.48 -32.36
N LEU A 66 0.93 3.29 -31.53
CA LEU A 66 0.07 2.78 -30.47
C LEU A 66 -1.16 2.05 -30.99
N LYS A 67 -1.72 2.49 -32.11
CA LYS A 67 -2.86 1.83 -32.77
C LYS A 67 -2.55 0.43 -33.29
N GLU A 68 -1.28 0.09 -33.46
CA GLU A 68 -0.82 -1.24 -33.85
C GLU A 68 -0.71 -2.19 -32.63
N SER A 69 -0.73 -1.65 -31.42
CA SER A 69 -0.59 -2.44 -30.18
C SER A 69 -1.93 -3.09 -29.80
N SER A 70 -1.88 -4.36 -29.45
CA SER A 70 -3.06 -5.12 -28.97
C SER A 70 -3.52 -4.70 -27.56
N TYR A 71 -2.74 -3.88 -26.87
CA TYR A 71 -3.09 -3.42 -25.53
C TYR A 71 -4.28 -2.46 -25.52
N PHE A 72 -4.53 -1.76 -26.61
CA PHE A 72 -5.49 -0.66 -26.66
C PHE A 72 -6.71 -0.98 -27.55
N GLU A 73 -7.89 -0.74 -27.01
CA GLU A 73 -9.14 -0.70 -27.78
C GLU A 73 -9.23 0.60 -28.57
N THR A 74 -8.89 1.73 -27.90
CA THR A 74 -8.90 3.06 -28.53
C THR A 74 -7.67 3.85 -28.15
N VAL A 75 -7.12 4.53 -29.16
CA VAL A 75 -6.05 5.53 -29.03
C VAL A 75 -6.55 6.82 -29.72
N GLU A 76 -6.82 7.83 -28.92
CA GLU A 76 -7.39 9.10 -29.40
C GLU A 76 -6.43 10.25 -29.09
N VAL A 77 -6.16 11.08 -30.11
CA VAL A 77 -5.37 12.30 -29.93
C VAL A 77 -6.30 13.49 -29.74
N VAL A 78 -6.16 14.19 -28.63
CA VAL A 78 -6.98 15.34 -28.26
C VAL A 78 -6.11 16.59 -28.12
N LYS A 79 -6.57 17.70 -28.70
CA LYS A 79 -5.86 18.99 -28.61
C LYS A 79 -5.73 19.43 -27.13
N PRO A 80 -4.59 20.04 -26.76
CA PRO A 80 -3.49 20.48 -27.63
C PRO A 80 -2.44 19.40 -27.97
N GLY A 81 -2.48 18.18 -27.38
CA GLY A 81 -1.51 17.12 -27.63
C GLY A 81 -1.60 16.00 -26.59
N PHE A 82 -2.79 15.73 -26.06
CA PHE A 82 -3.05 14.57 -25.21
C PHE A 82 -3.25 13.32 -26.06
N ILE A 83 -2.72 12.20 -25.57
CA ILE A 83 -3.01 10.86 -26.09
C ILE A 83 -3.85 10.14 -25.05
N ASN A 84 -5.11 9.93 -25.33
CA ASN A 84 -6.07 9.22 -24.50
C ASN A 84 -6.10 7.74 -24.89
N LEU A 85 -6.06 6.87 -23.90
CA LEU A 85 -5.97 5.42 -24.09
C LEU A 85 -7.12 4.72 -23.35
N LYS A 86 -7.78 3.79 -24.07
CA LYS A 86 -8.63 2.76 -23.45
C LYS A 86 -8.01 1.40 -23.69
N LEU A 87 -7.99 0.56 -22.67
CA LEU A 87 -7.48 -0.79 -22.76
C LEU A 87 -8.42 -1.70 -23.53
N ALA A 88 -7.85 -2.60 -24.30
CA ALA A 88 -8.61 -3.69 -24.88
C ALA A 88 -9.08 -4.64 -23.76
N PRO A 89 -10.35 -5.06 -23.73
CA PRO A 89 -10.85 -5.98 -22.70
C PRO A 89 -10.02 -7.27 -22.59
N GLN A 90 -9.52 -7.77 -23.72
CA GLN A 90 -8.66 -8.96 -23.75
C GLN A 90 -7.34 -8.73 -23.00
N SER A 91 -6.70 -7.57 -23.16
CA SER A 91 -5.45 -7.24 -22.46
C SER A 91 -5.65 -7.18 -20.93
N VAL A 92 -6.80 -6.68 -20.48
CA VAL A 92 -7.17 -6.68 -19.06
C VAL A 92 -7.39 -8.12 -18.56
N ALA A 93 -8.11 -8.94 -19.34
CA ALA A 93 -8.36 -10.34 -18.99
C ALA A 93 -7.05 -11.13 -18.90
N ASP A 94 -6.14 -10.96 -19.86
CA ASP A 94 -4.84 -11.64 -19.88
C ASP A 94 -3.97 -11.22 -18.69
N TYR A 95 -3.98 -9.92 -18.33
CA TYR A 95 -3.29 -9.41 -17.16
C TYR A 95 -3.84 -10.01 -15.86
N LEU A 96 -5.17 -10.09 -15.71
CA LEU A 96 -5.81 -10.70 -14.53
C LEU A 96 -5.52 -12.20 -14.43
N ASN A 97 -5.49 -12.91 -15.57
CA ASN A 97 -5.11 -14.32 -15.60
C ASN A 97 -3.66 -14.52 -15.13
N GLN A 98 -2.73 -13.73 -15.63
CA GLN A 98 -1.33 -13.76 -15.17
C GLN A 98 -1.22 -13.45 -13.66
N MET A 99 -1.96 -12.48 -13.15
CA MET A 99 -2.01 -12.22 -11.70
C MET A 99 -2.47 -13.45 -10.92
N SER A 100 -3.52 -14.12 -11.38
CA SER A 100 -4.11 -15.28 -10.70
C SER A 100 -3.20 -16.51 -10.66
N GLU A 101 -2.24 -16.62 -11.58
CA GLU A 101 -1.25 -17.69 -11.63
C GLU A 101 -0.13 -17.52 -10.60
N THR A 102 -0.03 -16.37 -9.97
CA THR A 102 1.00 -16.07 -8.96
C THR A 102 0.43 -16.17 -7.55
N GLU A 103 1.19 -16.76 -6.61
CA GLU A 103 0.77 -16.90 -5.20
C GLU A 103 0.43 -15.55 -4.55
N LYS A 104 1.13 -14.50 -4.94
CA LYS A 104 0.94 -13.13 -4.42
C LYS A 104 0.15 -12.21 -5.35
N LEU A 105 -0.63 -12.78 -6.26
CA LEU A 105 -1.47 -12.04 -7.20
C LEU A 105 -0.69 -10.92 -7.95
N GLY A 106 0.50 -11.26 -8.42
CA GLY A 106 1.36 -10.35 -9.17
C GLY A 106 2.17 -9.36 -8.34
N VAL A 107 2.02 -9.34 -7.02
CA VAL A 107 2.81 -8.47 -6.14
C VAL A 107 4.23 -9.02 -6.03
N GLU A 108 5.21 -8.20 -6.35
CA GLU A 108 6.62 -8.53 -6.21
C GLU A 108 7.12 -8.32 -4.79
N GLU A 109 8.03 -9.17 -4.37
CA GLU A 109 8.74 -8.96 -3.11
C GLU A 109 9.73 -7.79 -3.25
N ALA A 110 10.00 -7.13 -2.15
CA ALA A 110 10.97 -6.04 -2.11
C ALA A 110 12.36 -6.58 -2.51
N GLU A 111 13.01 -5.93 -3.47
CA GLU A 111 14.38 -6.26 -3.90
C GLU A 111 15.37 -6.17 -2.74
N GLU A 112 15.17 -5.21 -1.85
CA GLU A 112 15.95 -5.00 -0.62
C GLU A 112 15.05 -5.15 0.61
N PRO A 113 14.89 -6.38 1.17
CA PRO A 113 14.10 -6.61 2.36
C PRO A 113 14.63 -5.84 3.56
N LYS A 114 13.77 -5.10 4.24
CA LYS A 114 14.10 -4.32 5.43
C LYS A 114 13.60 -5.01 6.70
N THR A 115 14.28 -4.76 7.82
CA THR A 115 13.73 -5.07 9.14
C THR A 115 12.97 -3.86 9.63
N ILE A 116 11.66 -4.01 9.84
CA ILE A 116 10.75 -2.94 10.25
C ILE A 116 10.16 -3.33 11.60
N MET A 117 10.24 -2.44 12.57
CA MET A 117 9.56 -2.58 13.86
C MET A 117 8.33 -1.68 13.86
N ILE A 118 7.20 -2.22 14.30
CA ILE A 118 5.94 -1.50 14.43
C ILE A 118 5.43 -1.68 15.85
N ASP A 119 5.36 -0.59 16.60
CA ASP A 119 4.71 -0.54 17.89
C ASP A 119 3.24 -0.14 17.70
N TYR A 120 2.31 -0.96 18.17
CA TYR A 120 0.88 -0.75 17.98
C TYR A 120 0.04 -1.46 19.04
N GLY A 121 -1.17 -0.97 19.24
CA GLY A 121 -2.14 -1.56 20.15
C GLY A 121 -2.02 -1.03 21.59
N GLY A 122 -0.96 -1.25 22.27
CA GLY A 122 -0.53 -0.72 23.56
C GLY A 122 -1.63 -0.38 24.60
N PRO A 123 -2.60 -1.28 24.90
CA PRO A 123 -3.64 -0.97 25.87
C PRO A 123 -3.09 -1.00 27.31
N ASN A 124 -3.75 -0.27 28.19
CA ASN A 124 -3.45 -0.37 29.63
C ASN A 124 -4.13 -1.62 30.21
N VAL A 125 -3.35 -2.50 30.87
CA VAL A 125 -3.84 -3.77 31.43
C VAL A 125 -4.82 -3.58 32.60
N ALA A 126 -4.82 -2.41 33.22
CA ALA A 126 -5.73 -2.06 34.33
C ALA A 126 -7.08 -1.49 33.86
N LYS A 127 -7.37 -1.53 32.55
CA LYS A 127 -8.62 -1.03 31.99
C LYS A 127 -9.28 -2.08 31.08
N PRO A 128 -10.62 -2.19 31.11
CA PRO A 128 -11.34 -2.93 30.09
C PRO A 128 -11.05 -2.37 28.71
N LEU A 129 -10.90 -3.25 27.72
CA LEU A 129 -10.74 -2.87 26.33
C LEU A 129 -12.07 -2.29 25.80
N HIS A 130 -11.95 -1.30 24.94
CA HIS A 130 -13.08 -0.71 24.23
C HIS A 130 -12.73 -0.48 22.76
N VAL A 131 -13.69 -0.10 21.94
CA VAL A 131 -13.54 0.07 20.48
C VAL A 131 -12.40 1.01 20.08
N GLY A 132 -12.04 1.98 20.92
CA GLY A 132 -10.90 2.88 20.69
C GLY A 132 -9.55 2.15 20.63
N HIS A 133 -9.36 1.09 21.41
CA HIS A 133 -8.15 0.25 21.37
C HIS A 133 -8.08 -0.60 20.10
N LEU A 134 -9.24 -1.06 19.61
CA LEU A 134 -9.33 -1.88 18.40
C LEU A 134 -8.76 -1.18 17.17
N ARG A 135 -8.99 0.12 17.03
CA ARG A 135 -8.51 0.92 15.90
C ARG A 135 -6.99 0.83 15.74
N SER A 136 -6.24 1.10 16.80
CA SER A 136 -4.78 1.04 16.79
C SER A 136 -4.28 -0.38 16.49
N ALA A 137 -4.88 -1.39 17.13
CA ALA A 137 -4.51 -2.79 16.94
C ALA A 137 -4.73 -3.25 15.49
N ILE A 138 -5.89 -2.95 14.89
CA ILE A 138 -6.19 -3.37 13.52
C ILE A 138 -5.28 -2.67 12.51
N ILE A 139 -5.05 -1.36 12.65
CA ILE A 139 -4.19 -0.61 11.74
C ILE A 139 -2.76 -1.16 11.79
N GLY A 140 -2.19 -1.33 12.99
CA GLY A 140 -0.84 -1.84 13.15
C GLY A 140 -0.67 -3.26 12.63
N GLU A 141 -1.62 -4.16 12.95
CA GLU A 141 -1.61 -5.52 12.44
C GLU A 141 -1.73 -5.58 10.91
N SER A 142 -2.56 -4.72 10.31
CA SER A 142 -2.70 -4.63 8.85
C SER A 142 -1.40 -4.20 8.19
N ILE A 143 -0.74 -3.17 8.71
CA ILE A 143 0.56 -2.69 8.21
C ILE A 143 1.62 -3.77 8.35
N LYS A 144 1.67 -4.48 9.49
CA LYS A 144 2.58 -5.60 9.71
C LYS A 144 2.39 -6.70 8.67
N ARG A 145 1.14 -7.10 8.41
CA ARG A 145 0.82 -8.13 7.41
C ARG A 145 1.19 -7.70 6.00
N MET A 146 0.90 -6.45 5.63
CA MET A 146 1.31 -5.90 4.33
C MET A 146 2.82 -5.91 4.16
N GLY A 147 3.57 -5.46 5.17
CA GLY A 147 5.02 -5.48 5.12
C GLY A 147 5.61 -6.88 4.97
N ARG A 148 5.05 -7.87 5.67
CA ARG A 148 5.45 -9.29 5.53
C ARG A 148 5.08 -9.86 4.16
N PHE A 149 3.92 -9.50 3.64
CA PHE A 149 3.49 -9.91 2.30
C PHE A 149 4.43 -9.40 1.21
N LEU A 150 4.98 -8.19 1.39
CA LEU A 150 5.98 -7.58 0.53
C LEU A 150 7.41 -8.14 0.74
N GLY A 151 7.59 -9.14 1.60
CA GLY A 151 8.90 -9.79 1.82
C GLY A 151 9.79 -9.11 2.87
N HIS A 152 9.30 -8.09 3.58
CA HIS A 152 10.04 -7.46 4.67
C HIS A 152 9.99 -8.31 5.95
N LYS A 153 11.06 -8.24 6.77
CA LYS A 153 11.05 -8.76 8.14
C LYS A 153 10.35 -7.75 9.04
N VAL A 154 9.07 -8.01 9.38
CA VAL A 154 8.30 -7.08 10.23
C VAL A 154 8.11 -7.69 11.62
N ILE A 155 8.58 -6.97 12.63
CA ILE A 155 8.44 -7.26 14.06
C ILE A 155 7.32 -6.36 14.58
N GLY A 156 6.26 -6.99 15.12
CA GLY A 156 5.22 -6.24 15.82
C GLY A 156 5.53 -6.23 17.31
N ASP A 157 5.53 -5.07 17.91
CA ASP A 157 5.61 -4.87 19.34
C ASP A 157 4.27 -4.35 19.86
N VAL A 158 3.82 -4.92 20.97
CA VAL A 158 2.61 -4.47 21.67
C VAL A 158 3.01 -4.16 23.09
N HIS A 159 3.41 -2.93 23.32
CA HIS A 159 3.83 -2.48 24.64
C HIS A 159 2.60 -2.22 25.50
N LEU A 160 2.36 -3.08 26.48
CA LEU A 160 1.24 -2.94 27.41
C LEU A 160 1.57 -1.94 28.51
N GLY A 161 0.65 -1.02 28.78
CA GLY A 161 0.75 -0.11 29.93
C GLY A 161 0.36 -0.82 31.20
N ASP A 162 1.33 -1.25 31.98
CA ASP A 162 1.16 -1.96 33.26
C ASP A 162 1.50 -1.09 34.49
N TRP A 163 2.20 0.02 34.29
CA TRP A 163 2.58 0.97 35.32
C TRP A 163 1.74 2.25 35.25
N GLY A 164 1.49 2.86 36.39
CA GLY A 164 0.83 4.15 36.46
C GLY A 164 -0.27 4.23 37.53
N LEU A 165 -0.95 5.39 37.60
CA LEU A 165 -1.96 5.69 38.61
C LEU A 165 -3.07 4.63 38.69
N GLN A 166 -3.52 4.11 37.57
CA GLN A 166 -4.63 3.13 37.54
C GLN A 166 -4.24 1.80 38.16
N MET A 167 -3.06 1.29 37.86
CA MET A 167 -2.54 0.08 38.51
C MET A 167 -2.30 0.33 40.00
N GLY A 168 -1.73 1.48 40.37
CA GLY A 168 -1.57 1.88 41.76
C GLY A 168 -2.89 1.94 42.54
N LEU A 169 -3.96 2.44 41.94
CA LEU A 169 -5.30 2.47 42.54
C LEU A 169 -5.86 1.05 42.74
N ILE A 170 -5.70 0.16 41.76
CA ILE A 170 -6.15 -1.23 41.87
C ILE A 170 -5.38 -1.95 42.98
N ILE A 171 -4.04 -1.84 43.02
CA ILE A 171 -3.23 -2.43 44.05
C ILE A 171 -3.62 -1.94 45.44
N THR A 172 -3.81 -0.62 45.59
CA THR A 172 -4.23 0.01 46.83
C THR A 172 -5.59 -0.51 47.31
N GLU A 173 -6.56 -0.61 46.40
CA GLU A 173 -7.89 -1.08 46.71
C GLU A 173 -7.88 -2.59 47.05
N LEU A 174 -7.07 -3.38 46.30
CA LEU A 174 -6.90 -4.82 46.55
C LEU A 174 -6.27 -5.10 47.89
N SER A 175 -5.23 -4.34 48.27
CA SER A 175 -4.58 -4.49 49.56
C SER A 175 -5.52 -4.19 50.77
N LYS A 176 -6.50 -3.28 50.55
CA LYS A 176 -7.51 -2.99 51.58
C LYS A 176 -8.60 -4.06 51.66
N ARG A 177 -9.02 -4.61 50.53
CA ARG A 177 -10.11 -5.60 50.48
C ARG A 177 -9.68 -7.01 50.78
N LYS A 178 -8.43 -7.36 50.41
CA LYS A 178 -7.87 -8.70 50.51
C LYS A 178 -6.41 -8.65 51.01
N PRO A 179 -6.19 -8.13 52.24
CA PRO A 179 -4.84 -7.99 52.78
C PRO A 179 -4.12 -9.33 52.99
N GLU A 180 -4.89 -10.43 53.03
CA GLU A 180 -4.37 -11.80 53.22
C GLU A 180 -3.72 -12.38 51.96
N LEU A 181 -3.76 -11.73 50.84
CA LEU A 181 -3.16 -12.23 49.62
C LEU A 181 -1.63 -12.22 49.72
N VAL A 182 -1.02 -13.30 49.23
CA VAL A 182 0.44 -13.51 49.25
C VAL A 182 1.24 -12.40 48.57
N TYR A 183 0.61 -11.61 47.67
CA TYR A 183 1.24 -10.47 47.03
C TYR A 183 1.57 -9.30 47.97
N PHE A 184 0.96 -9.26 49.16
CA PHE A 184 1.16 -8.24 50.19
C PHE A 184 1.94 -8.73 51.40
N ASP A 185 2.38 -9.99 51.38
CA ASP A 185 3.25 -10.59 52.42
C ASP A 185 4.71 -10.48 51.99
N GLU A 186 5.43 -9.54 52.60
CA GLU A 186 6.87 -9.34 52.33
C GLU A 186 7.74 -10.52 52.67
N SER A 187 7.25 -11.45 53.47
CA SER A 187 7.97 -12.67 53.89
C SER A 187 7.70 -13.88 53.00
N TYR A 188 6.83 -13.72 51.98
CA TYR A 188 6.46 -14.82 51.10
C TYR A 188 7.54 -15.15 50.09
N GLU A 189 8.11 -16.37 50.18
CA GLU A 189 9.17 -16.89 49.32
C GLU A 189 8.67 -17.96 48.29
N GLY A 190 7.36 -18.22 48.23
CA GLY A 190 6.77 -19.22 47.34
C GLY A 190 6.55 -18.74 45.92
N GLU A 191 6.07 -19.64 45.02
CA GLU A 191 5.60 -19.25 43.68
C GLU A 191 4.27 -18.51 43.80
N TYR A 192 4.18 -17.36 43.13
CA TYR A 192 2.94 -16.61 43.08
C TYR A 192 1.86 -17.35 42.28
N PRO A 193 0.58 -17.29 42.69
CA PRO A 193 -0.52 -17.89 41.96
C PRO A 193 -0.59 -17.38 40.53
N LYS A 194 -0.80 -18.30 39.58
CA LYS A 194 -0.95 -17.95 38.14
C LYS A 194 -2.32 -17.39 37.81
N GLU A 195 -3.30 -17.63 38.65
CA GLU A 195 -4.65 -17.14 38.49
C GLU A 195 -4.78 -15.73 39.09
N ALA A 196 -5.54 -14.87 38.38
CA ALA A 196 -5.83 -13.54 38.90
C ALA A 196 -6.63 -13.61 40.19
N PRO A 197 -6.33 -12.76 41.22
CA PRO A 197 -7.02 -12.78 42.50
C PRO A 197 -8.49 -12.33 42.44
N PHE A 198 -8.94 -11.85 41.31
CA PHE A 198 -10.32 -11.45 41.01
C PHE A 198 -10.61 -11.53 39.53
N THR A 199 -11.87 -11.65 39.15
CA THR A 199 -12.36 -11.50 37.79
C THR A 199 -12.88 -10.07 37.58
N VAL A 200 -12.66 -9.53 36.39
CA VAL A 200 -13.18 -8.22 35.96
C VAL A 200 -14.68 -8.29 35.73
#